data_831fec31fca662f635718e4b55251257
#
_entry.id   831fec31fca662f635718e4b55251257
#
_cell.length_a   1.000
_cell.length_b   1.000
_cell.length_c   1.000
_cell.angle_alpha   90.00
_cell.angle_beta   90.00
_cell.angle_gamma   90.00
#
_symmetry.space_group_name_H-M   'P 1'
#
loop_
_entity.id
_entity.type
_entity.pdbx_description
1 polymer ?
#
loop_
_entity_poly.entity_id
_entity_poly.type
_entity_poly.pdbx_seq_one_letter_code
_entity_poly.pdbx_strand_id
1 'polypeptide(L)'
;MTIKDIARISGCSVSTISRVINDRPDVRPETKEHVLKVMREAGFTPNTNARQLKIQQSRSLVFVVKGTRNIFFSDFLVQLQRAATLYGYNGIVSYLDENANEIDAAEKILREIKPKGMIFLGGSVTNFQNGFANISVPSVLATVVSNELDFPNLSMVGVDDRAAAKAAVSHLIAQGHRKLSLIHISEPTRR
;
A
#
# COMPACT_ATOMS: atom_id res chain seq x y z
N MET A 1 -34.71 -0.53 -2.95
CA MET A 1 -34.69 0.30 -4.19
C MET A 1 -33.24 0.49 -4.61
N THR A 2 -32.96 0.41 -5.91
CA THR A 2 -31.60 0.46 -6.48
C THR A 2 -31.45 1.69 -7.39
N ILE A 3 -30.22 2.03 -7.76
CA ILE A 3 -29.94 3.11 -8.72
C ILE A 3 -30.60 2.85 -10.09
N LYS A 4 -30.81 1.58 -10.47
CA LYS A 4 -31.52 1.20 -11.70
C LYS A 4 -33.03 1.53 -11.61
N ASP A 5 -33.62 1.39 -10.44
CA ASP A 5 -35.02 1.75 -10.21
C ASP A 5 -35.23 3.26 -10.32
N ILE A 6 -34.33 4.06 -9.74
CA ILE A 6 -34.36 5.53 -9.87
C ILE A 6 -34.16 5.95 -11.34
N ALA A 7 -33.25 5.31 -12.06
CA ALA A 7 -33.06 5.58 -13.48
C ALA A 7 -34.36 5.36 -14.30
N ARG A 8 -35.07 4.26 -14.01
CA ARG A 8 -36.37 3.96 -14.65
C ARG A 8 -37.46 4.98 -14.30
N ILE A 9 -37.57 5.36 -13.01
CA ILE A 9 -38.61 6.30 -12.54
C ILE A 9 -38.36 7.71 -13.06
N SER A 10 -37.09 8.16 -13.07
CA SER A 10 -36.71 9.49 -13.53
C SER A 10 -36.61 9.63 -15.05
N GLY A 11 -36.66 8.52 -15.81
CA GLY A 11 -36.42 8.54 -17.26
C GLY A 11 -34.98 8.86 -17.66
N CYS A 12 -34.05 8.84 -16.70
CA CYS A 12 -32.62 9.14 -16.91
C CYS A 12 -31.79 7.88 -17.00
N SER A 13 -30.63 7.98 -17.66
CA SER A 13 -29.68 6.86 -17.66
C SER A 13 -29.07 6.62 -16.27
N VAL A 14 -28.67 5.38 -15.98
CA VAL A 14 -27.95 5.04 -14.72
C VAL A 14 -26.69 5.88 -14.57
N SER A 15 -26.00 6.21 -15.66
CA SER A 15 -24.83 7.08 -15.65
C SER A 15 -25.19 8.52 -15.27
N THR A 16 -26.33 9.04 -15.72
CA THR A 16 -26.84 10.37 -15.33
C THR A 16 -27.16 10.39 -13.83
N ILE A 17 -27.88 9.39 -13.31
CA ILE A 17 -28.17 9.28 -11.87
C ILE A 17 -26.87 9.24 -11.07
N SER A 18 -25.90 8.44 -11.49
CA SER A 18 -24.59 8.37 -10.84
C SER A 18 -23.85 9.71 -10.83
N ARG A 19 -23.92 10.49 -11.90
CA ARG A 19 -23.31 11.83 -11.96
C ARG A 19 -23.99 12.81 -11.01
N VAL A 20 -25.33 12.79 -10.93
CA VAL A 20 -26.12 13.61 -9.99
C VAL A 20 -25.75 13.26 -8.55
N ILE A 21 -25.71 11.97 -8.18
CA ILE A 21 -25.33 11.51 -6.85
C ILE A 21 -23.90 11.95 -6.49
N ASN A 22 -23.02 12.02 -7.49
CA ASN A 22 -21.61 12.41 -7.30
C ASN A 22 -21.36 13.93 -7.47
N ASP A 23 -22.41 14.72 -7.57
CA ASP A 23 -22.33 16.17 -7.71
C ASP A 23 -21.38 16.63 -8.83
N ARG A 24 -21.44 15.95 -9.97
CA ARG A 24 -20.58 16.29 -11.11
C ARG A 24 -21.04 17.59 -11.78
N PRO A 25 -20.09 18.50 -12.10
CA PRO A 25 -20.42 19.81 -12.66
C PRO A 25 -20.94 19.75 -14.11
N ASP A 26 -20.79 18.62 -14.78
CA ASP A 26 -21.21 18.38 -16.16
C ASP A 26 -22.70 17.97 -16.29
N VAL A 27 -23.47 17.99 -15.20
CA VAL A 27 -24.92 17.73 -15.20
C VAL A 27 -25.68 19.05 -15.20
N ARG A 28 -26.62 19.20 -16.14
CA ARG A 28 -27.47 20.38 -16.20
C ARG A 28 -28.27 20.56 -14.90
N PRO A 29 -28.42 21.81 -14.39
CA PRO A 29 -29.12 22.07 -13.12
C PRO A 29 -30.56 21.50 -13.09
N GLU A 30 -31.31 21.63 -14.17
CA GLU A 30 -32.68 21.11 -14.30
C GLU A 30 -32.73 19.57 -14.15
N THR A 31 -31.78 18.86 -14.79
CA THR A 31 -31.67 17.41 -14.68
C THR A 31 -31.30 16.98 -13.26
N LYS A 32 -30.40 17.73 -12.61
CA LYS A 32 -30.00 17.48 -11.24
C LYS A 32 -31.18 17.63 -10.29
N GLU A 33 -31.94 18.70 -10.40
CA GLU A 33 -33.11 18.98 -9.56
C GLU A 33 -34.20 17.92 -9.76
N HIS A 34 -34.50 17.54 -11.00
CA HIS A 34 -35.45 16.49 -11.33
C HIS A 34 -35.08 15.16 -10.70
N VAL A 35 -33.83 14.71 -10.83
CA VAL A 35 -33.37 13.45 -10.28
C VAL A 35 -33.40 13.50 -8.74
N LEU A 36 -32.96 14.58 -8.11
CA LEU A 36 -32.98 14.73 -6.65
C LEU A 36 -34.41 14.71 -6.12
N LYS A 37 -35.37 15.27 -6.84
CA LYS A 37 -36.80 15.23 -6.49
C LYS A 37 -37.30 13.78 -6.52
N VAL A 38 -37.08 13.07 -7.63
CA VAL A 38 -37.46 11.65 -7.75
C VAL A 38 -36.84 10.79 -6.66
N MET A 39 -35.58 11.02 -6.32
CA MET A 39 -34.90 10.29 -5.24
C MET A 39 -35.57 10.53 -3.88
N ARG A 40 -35.96 11.79 -3.57
CA ARG A 40 -36.67 12.11 -2.33
C ARG A 40 -38.05 11.47 -2.27
N GLU A 41 -38.83 11.57 -3.35
CA GLU A 41 -40.18 11.01 -3.44
C GLU A 41 -40.17 9.47 -3.36
N ALA A 42 -39.15 8.85 -3.92
CA ALA A 42 -38.95 7.40 -3.87
C ALA A 42 -38.32 6.89 -2.55
N GLY A 43 -37.95 7.78 -1.63
CA GLY A 43 -37.25 7.39 -0.40
C GLY A 43 -35.89 6.74 -0.65
N PHE A 44 -35.26 7.03 -1.79
CA PHE A 44 -33.96 6.46 -2.14
C PHE A 44 -32.81 7.23 -1.49
N THR A 45 -32.11 6.57 -0.60
CA THR A 45 -30.84 7.06 -0.05
C THR A 45 -29.68 6.36 -0.76
N PRO A 46 -28.78 7.10 -1.41
CA PRO A 46 -27.56 6.50 -2.00
C PRO A 46 -26.79 5.73 -0.94
N ASN A 47 -26.35 4.51 -1.25
CA ASN A 47 -25.51 3.75 -0.34
C ASN A 47 -24.12 4.39 -0.28
N THR A 48 -23.95 5.32 0.65
CA THR A 48 -22.71 6.04 0.91
C THR A 48 -21.58 5.10 1.35
N ASN A 49 -21.91 3.98 2.00
CA ASN A 49 -20.93 2.99 2.46
C ASN A 49 -20.24 2.28 1.26
N ALA A 50 -21.01 1.89 0.24
CA ALA A 50 -20.43 1.29 -0.97
C ALA A 50 -19.55 2.28 -1.74
N ARG A 51 -19.92 3.58 -1.72
CA ARG A 51 -19.11 4.66 -2.30
C ARG A 51 -17.84 4.90 -1.49
N GLN A 52 -17.94 4.97 -0.17
CA GLN A 52 -16.79 5.13 0.73
C GLN A 52 -15.82 3.96 0.61
N LEU A 53 -16.31 2.72 0.56
CA LEU A 53 -15.47 1.54 0.31
C LEU A 53 -14.70 1.64 -1.02
N LYS A 54 -15.36 2.07 -2.10
CA LYS A 54 -14.70 2.24 -3.40
C LYS A 54 -13.66 3.37 -3.40
N ILE A 55 -13.93 4.47 -2.68
CA ILE A 55 -12.99 5.59 -2.53
C ILE A 55 -11.82 5.17 -1.62
N GLN A 56 -12.08 4.46 -0.53
CA GLN A 56 -11.03 3.93 0.34
C GLN A 56 -10.12 2.95 -0.38
N GLN A 57 -10.65 2.02 -1.16
CA GLN A 57 -9.86 1.12 -2.01
C GLN A 57 -9.01 1.88 -3.03
N SER A 58 -9.55 2.96 -3.63
CA SER A 58 -8.82 3.75 -4.62
C SER A 58 -7.73 4.67 -4.06
N ARG A 59 -7.63 4.81 -2.72
CA ARG A 59 -6.63 5.65 -2.02
C ARG A 59 -5.85 4.88 -0.98
N SER A 60 -5.78 3.55 -1.09
CA SER A 60 -5.02 2.74 -0.14
C SER A 60 -3.56 2.62 -0.58
N LEU A 61 -2.65 2.76 0.39
CA LEU A 61 -1.27 2.29 0.33
C LEU A 61 -1.15 1.06 1.23
N VAL A 62 -0.48 0.03 0.77
CA VAL A 62 -0.26 -1.17 1.58
C VAL A 62 1.19 -1.25 2.01
N PHE A 63 1.39 -1.43 3.31
CA PHE A 63 2.69 -1.68 3.92
C PHE A 63 2.82 -3.18 4.17
N VAL A 64 3.65 -3.83 3.40
CA VAL A 64 3.96 -5.26 3.53
C VAL A 64 5.17 -5.38 4.45
N VAL A 65 4.98 -5.91 5.66
CA VAL A 65 6.00 -5.96 6.71
C VAL A 65 6.45 -7.41 6.88
N LYS A 66 7.69 -7.71 6.55
CA LYS A 66 8.28 -9.04 6.70
C LYS A 66 8.96 -9.18 8.06
N GLY A 67 8.56 -10.21 8.82
CA GLY A 67 9.03 -10.41 10.18
C GLY A 67 8.18 -9.68 11.22
N THR A 68 7.20 -10.38 11.80
CA THR A 68 6.23 -9.83 12.76
C THR A 68 6.83 -9.35 14.09
N ARG A 69 8.05 -9.77 14.42
CA ARG A 69 8.75 -9.45 15.68
C ARG A 69 9.84 -8.40 15.52
N ASN A 70 10.00 -7.80 14.35
CA ASN A 70 11.05 -6.81 14.13
C ASN A 70 10.62 -5.44 14.67
N ILE A 71 11.07 -5.11 15.88
CA ILE A 71 10.79 -3.84 16.57
C ILE A 71 11.27 -2.64 15.74
N PHE A 72 12.33 -2.80 14.94
CA PHE A 72 12.84 -1.75 14.04
C PHE A 72 11.76 -1.22 13.11
N PHE A 73 10.88 -2.09 12.60
CA PHE A 73 9.81 -1.65 11.70
C PHE A 73 8.64 -0.96 12.40
N SER A 74 8.49 -1.10 13.72
CA SER A 74 7.34 -0.54 14.44
C SER A 74 7.33 0.98 14.39
N ASP A 75 8.43 1.63 14.73
CA ASP A 75 8.53 3.10 14.71
C ASP A 75 8.48 3.64 13.28
N PHE A 76 9.11 2.94 12.35
CA PHE A 76 9.11 3.30 10.94
C PHE A 76 7.70 3.23 10.36
N LEU A 77 6.93 2.19 10.71
CA LEU A 77 5.56 2.01 10.27
C LEU A 77 4.63 3.12 10.77
N VAL A 78 4.79 3.57 12.03
CA VAL A 78 4.04 4.70 12.58
C VAL A 78 4.28 5.97 11.76
N GLN A 79 5.52 6.24 11.37
CA GLN A 79 5.86 7.41 10.54
C GLN A 79 5.25 7.28 9.13
N LEU A 80 5.32 6.10 8.52
CA LEU A 80 4.73 5.84 7.21
C LEU A 80 3.20 6.00 7.23
N GLN A 81 2.51 5.51 8.26
CA GLN A 81 1.06 5.67 8.39
C GLN A 81 0.66 7.15 8.57
N ARG A 82 1.41 7.90 9.38
CA ARG A 82 1.19 9.35 9.53
C ARG A 82 1.39 10.09 8.21
N ALA A 83 2.46 9.77 7.48
CA ALA A 83 2.72 10.37 6.17
C ALA A 83 1.62 10.02 5.17
N ALA A 84 1.21 8.74 5.08
CA ALA A 84 0.12 8.34 4.22
C ALA A 84 -1.16 9.14 4.49
N THR A 85 -1.54 9.28 5.77
CA THR A 85 -2.71 10.06 6.19
C THR A 85 -2.59 11.53 5.80
N LEU A 86 -1.41 12.14 5.99
CA LEU A 86 -1.15 13.55 5.63
C LEU A 86 -1.38 13.80 4.14
N TYR A 87 -1.01 12.85 3.28
CA TYR A 87 -1.21 12.92 1.83
C TYR A 87 -2.57 12.36 1.37
N GLY A 88 -3.50 12.08 2.29
CA GLY A 88 -4.86 11.65 1.98
C GLY A 88 -4.96 10.19 1.55
N TYR A 89 -3.97 9.37 1.88
CA TYR A 89 -4.00 7.92 1.67
C TYR A 89 -4.39 7.17 2.94
N ASN A 90 -5.04 6.02 2.75
CA ASN A 90 -5.31 5.08 3.83
C ASN A 90 -4.20 4.03 3.88
N GLY A 91 -3.43 4.00 4.96
CA GLY A 91 -2.34 3.04 5.18
C GLY A 91 -2.86 1.71 5.74
N ILE A 92 -2.77 0.64 4.96
CA ILE A 92 -3.14 -0.72 5.38
C ILE A 92 -1.86 -1.51 5.62
N VAL A 93 -1.76 -2.17 6.78
CA VAL A 93 -0.59 -2.97 7.14
C VAL A 93 -0.90 -4.45 6.94
N SER A 94 0.01 -5.14 6.28
CA SER A 94 0.00 -6.59 6.11
C SER A 94 1.29 -7.17 6.68
N TYR A 95 1.17 -7.88 7.79
CA TYR A 95 2.30 -8.57 8.41
C TYR A 95 2.49 -9.95 7.80
N LEU A 96 3.73 -10.30 7.52
CA LEU A 96 4.13 -11.59 7.00
C LEU A 96 5.11 -12.26 7.96
N ASP A 97 5.07 -13.57 8.00
CA ASP A 97 6.10 -14.34 8.67
C ASP A 97 7.47 -14.15 7.98
N GLU A 98 8.55 -14.36 8.73
CA GLU A 98 9.91 -14.13 8.25
C GLU A 98 10.25 -14.96 7.00
N ASN A 99 9.72 -16.18 6.92
CA ASN A 99 9.94 -17.09 5.79
C ASN A 99 8.89 -16.99 4.67
N ALA A 100 7.86 -16.14 4.83
CA ALA A 100 6.84 -15.98 3.81
C ALA A 100 7.40 -15.28 2.55
N ASN A 101 6.86 -15.64 1.39
CA ASN A 101 7.16 -14.94 0.16
C ASN A 101 6.32 -13.64 0.09
N GLU A 102 7.00 -12.50 0.16
CA GLU A 102 6.38 -11.19 0.15
C GLU A 102 5.73 -10.84 -1.19
N ILE A 103 6.19 -11.44 -2.28
CA ILE A 103 5.62 -11.19 -3.61
C ILE A 103 4.30 -11.95 -3.78
N ASP A 104 4.22 -13.20 -3.34
CA ASP A 104 2.97 -13.97 -3.37
C ASP A 104 1.88 -13.28 -2.54
N ALA A 105 2.27 -12.75 -1.38
CA ALA A 105 1.36 -11.96 -0.54
C ALA A 105 0.93 -10.66 -1.23
N ALA A 106 1.86 -9.96 -1.88
CA ALA A 106 1.58 -8.72 -2.60
C ALA A 106 0.64 -8.96 -3.79
N GLU A 107 0.80 -10.05 -4.54
CA GLU A 107 -0.13 -10.42 -5.61
C GLU A 107 -1.56 -10.67 -5.09
N LYS A 108 -1.70 -11.35 -3.95
CA LYS A 108 -3.00 -11.55 -3.31
C LYS A 108 -3.62 -10.21 -2.91
N ILE A 109 -2.85 -9.34 -2.24
CA ILE A 109 -3.26 -8.00 -1.84
C ILE A 109 -3.69 -7.17 -3.06
N LEU A 110 -2.94 -7.25 -4.16
CA LEU A 110 -3.23 -6.53 -5.39
C LEU A 110 -4.61 -6.93 -5.97
N ARG A 111 -4.93 -8.23 -5.93
CA ARG A 111 -6.24 -8.73 -6.39
C ARG A 111 -7.40 -8.31 -5.47
N GLU A 112 -7.20 -8.35 -4.16
CA GLU A 112 -8.25 -8.13 -3.16
C GLU A 112 -8.48 -6.64 -2.86
N ILE A 113 -7.42 -5.87 -2.65
CA ILE A 113 -7.46 -4.48 -2.15
C ILE A 113 -7.34 -3.47 -3.29
N LYS A 114 -6.61 -3.81 -4.37
CA LYS A 114 -6.30 -2.90 -5.50
C LYS A 114 -5.70 -1.57 -5.02
N PRO A 115 -4.60 -1.60 -4.28
CA PRO A 115 -3.98 -0.41 -3.72
C PRO A 115 -3.42 0.51 -4.80
N LYS A 116 -3.16 1.77 -4.45
CA LYS A 116 -2.48 2.75 -5.31
C LYS A 116 -0.97 2.52 -5.37
N GLY A 117 -0.41 1.89 -4.35
CA GLY A 117 1.00 1.57 -4.26
C GLY A 117 1.28 0.66 -3.06
N MET A 118 2.46 0.10 -3.04
CA MET A 118 2.92 -0.78 -1.96
C MET A 118 4.27 -0.32 -1.42
N ILE A 119 4.49 -0.50 -0.13
CA ILE A 119 5.78 -0.30 0.52
C ILE A 119 6.14 -1.60 1.23
N PHE A 120 7.25 -2.18 0.84
CA PHE A 120 7.78 -3.40 1.43
C PHE A 120 8.81 -3.02 2.48
N LEU A 121 8.60 -3.45 3.72
CA LEU A 121 9.54 -3.32 4.84
C LEU A 121 10.22 -4.67 5.05
N GLY A 122 11.47 -4.76 4.58
CA GLY A 122 12.16 -6.03 4.41
C GLY A 122 11.70 -6.79 3.16
N GLY A 123 12.58 -7.60 2.61
CA GLY A 123 12.29 -8.42 1.45
C GLY A 123 13.52 -9.19 0.99
N SER A 124 13.29 -10.24 0.20
CA SER A 124 14.33 -11.04 -0.42
C SER A 124 14.56 -10.60 -1.86
N VAL A 125 15.78 -10.21 -2.20
CA VAL A 125 16.16 -9.86 -3.59
C VAL A 125 15.73 -10.97 -4.56
N THR A 126 15.94 -12.22 -4.19
CA THR A 126 15.55 -13.40 -5.00
C THR A 126 14.04 -13.48 -5.25
N ASN A 127 13.21 -13.21 -4.24
CA ASN A 127 11.76 -13.21 -4.41
C ASN A 127 11.32 -12.10 -5.36
N PHE A 128 11.91 -10.91 -5.21
CA PHE A 128 11.65 -9.79 -6.12
C PHE A 128 12.05 -10.11 -7.56
N GLN A 129 13.25 -10.65 -7.78
CA GLN A 129 13.71 -11.06 -9.13
C GLN A 129 12.73 -12.04 -9.79
N ASN A 130 12.24 -13.02 -9.02
CA ASN A 130 11.42 -14.10 -9.56
C ASN A 130 9.96 -13.75 -9.78
N GLY A 131 9.41 -12.71 -9.11
CA GLY A 131 7.97 -12.48 -9.14
C GLY A 131 7.51 -11.05 -9.26
N PHE A 132 8.35 -10.04 -8.99
CA PHE A 132 7.89 -8.65 -8.93
C PHE A 132 7.34 -8.11 -10.27
N ALA A 133 7.69 -8.70 -11.40
CA ALA A 133 7.12 -8.34 -12.70
C ALA A 133 5.58 -8.43 -12.75
N ASN A 134 4.97 -9.22 -11.87
CA ASN A 134 3.52 -9.37 -11.75
C ASN A 134 2.87 -8.23 -10.93
N ILE A 135 3.64 -7.41 -10.25
CA ILE A 135 3.15 -6.28 -9.45
C ILE A 135 3.03 -5.06 -10.34
N SER A 136 1.80 -4.62 -10.59
CA SER A 136 1.51 -3.55 -11.55
C SER A 136 1.43 -2.15 -10.94
N VAL A 137 1.53 -2.01 -9.62
CA VAL A 137 1.43 -0.72 -8.92
C VAL A 137 2.81 -0.18 -8.55
N PRO A 138 2.98 1.16 -8.45
CA PRO A 138 4.19 1.75 -7.91
C PRO A 138 4.53 1.17 -6.54
N SER A 139 5.77 0.78 -6.36
CA SER A 139 6.21 0.10 -5.14
C SER A 139 7.55 0.64 -4.65
N VAL A 140 7.74 0.58 -3.35
CA VAL A 140 9.01 0.92 -2.70
C VAL A 140 9.48 -0.29 -1.89
N LEU A 141 10.70 -0.73 -2.11
CA LEU A 141 11.39 -1.68 -1.24
C LEU A 141 12.27 -0.88 -0.28
N ALA A 142 11.89 -0.87 1.00
CA ALA A 142 12.61 -0.19 2.05
C ALA A 142 13.53 -1.16 2.81
N THR A 143 14.69 -0.65 3.21
CA THR A 143 15.77 -1.36 3.94
C THR A 143 16.62 -2.32 3.11
N VAL A 144 16.28 -2.52 1.84
CA VAL A 144 17.10 -3.33 0.92
C VAL A 144 17.38 -2.52 -0.34
N VAL A 145 18.64 -2.48 -0.76
CA VAL A 145 19.08 -1.88 -2.02
C VAL A 145 19.89 -2.92 -2.78
N SER A 146 19.55 -3.16 -4.03
CA SER A 146 20.26 -4.12 -4.89
C SER A 146 20.29 -3.65 -6.32
N ASN A 147 21.46 -3.69 -6.94
CA ASN A 147 21.61 -3.41 -8.38
C ASN A 147 21.04 -4.54 -9.27
N GLU A 148 20.61 -5.63 -8.68
CA GLU A 148 20.03 -6.77 -9.38
C GLU A 148 18.52 -6.61 -9.62
N LEU A 149 17.90 -5.56 -9.06
CA LEU A 149 16.49 -5.24 -9.23
C LEU A 149 16.34 -4.02 -10.11
N ASP A 150 15.87 -4.23 -11.33
CA ASP A 150 15.61 -3.16 -12.31
C ASP A 150 14.17 -3.30 -12.83
N PHE A 151 13.24 -2.67 -12.11
CA PHE A 151 11.82 -2.62 -12.47
C PHE A 151 11.35 -1.17 -12.51
N PRO A 152 10.65 -0.73 -13.57
CA PRO A 152 10.27 0.68 -13.77
C PRO A 152 9.31 1.21 -12.70
N ASN A 153 8.61 0.34 -12.00
CA ASN A 153 7.66 0.67 -10.94
C ASN A 153 8.18 0.33 -9.53
N LEU A 154 9.47 0.02 -9.37
CA LEU A 154 10.11 -0.25 -8.10
C LEU A 154 11.15 0.82 -7.79
N SER A 155 11.02 1.48 -6.65
CA SER A 155 12.07 2.30 -6.05
C SER A 155 12.63 1.60 -4.82
N MET A 156 13.91 1.79 -4.55
CA MET A 156 14.56 1.20 -3.39
C MET A 156 15.12 2.31 -2.48
N VAL A 157 14.97 2.12 -1.18
CA VAL A 157 15.50 3.01 -0.15
C VAL A 157 16.14 2.17 0.95
N GLY A 158 17.40 2.41 1.23
CA GLY A 158 18.13 1.66 2.25
C GLY A 158 19.42 2.36 2.63
N VAL A 159 20.11 1.77 3.58
CA VAL A 159 21.45 2.17 4.02
C VAL A 159 22.48 1.30 3.28
N ASP A 160 23.63 1.85 2.95
CA ASP A 160 24.77 1.05 2.52
C ASP A 160 25.40 0.36 3.74
N ASP A 161 24.85 -0.81 4.09
CA ASP A 161 25.27 -1.59 5.25
C ASP A 161 26.75 -2.00 5.17
N ARG A 162 27.27 -2.20 3.95
CA ARG A 162 28.68 -2.52 3.74
C ARG A 162 29.59 -1.36 4.10
N ALA A 163 29.25 -0.16 3.65
CA ALA A 163 29.97 1.06 4.00
C ALA A 163 29.87 1.35 5.50
N ALA A 164 28.69 1.18 6.09
CA ALA A 164 28.45 1.36 7.52
C ALA A 164 29.28 0.38 8.37
N ALA A 165 29.26 -0.92 8.04
CA ALA A 165 30.05 -1.92 8.72
C ALA A 165 31.57 -1.65 8.58
N LYS A 166 32.03 -1.26 7.39
CA LYS A 166 33.43 -0.86 7.18
C LYS A 166 33.82 0.33 8.04
N ALA A 167 32.96 1.35 8.15
CA ALA A 167 33.22 2.52 8.97
C ALA A 167 33.33 2.15 10.46
N ALA A 168 32.41 1.32 10.97
CA ALA A 168 32.42 0.85 12.35
C ALA A 168 33.70 0.05 12.68
N VAL A 169 34.08 -0.90 11.84
CA VAL A 169 35.30 -1.71 12.04
C VAL A 169 36.55 -0.83 11.94
N SER A 170 36.59 0.08 10.96
CA SER A 170 37.74 1.02 10.79
C SER A 170 37.91 1.91 12.03
N HIS A 171 36.81 2.37 12.62
CA HIS A 171 36.85 3.17 13.85
C HIS A 171 37.49 2.36 15.00
N LEU A 172 37.06 1.12 15.21
CA LEU A 172 37.64 0.27 16.26
C LEU A 172 39.13 0.00 16.04
N ILE A 173 39.55 -0.24 14.81
CA ILE A 173 40.96 -0.44 14.47
C ILE A 173 41.76 0.86 14.74
N ALA A 174 41.23 2.04 14.41
CA ALA A 174 41.90 3.32 14.71
C ALA A 174 42.04 3.57 16.19
N GLN A 175 41.12 3.07 17.04
CA GLN A 175 41.20 3.12 18.49
C GLN A 175 42.19 2.06 19.09
N GLY A 176 42.89 1.31 18.23
CA GLY A 176 43.91 0.35 18.67
C GLY A 176 43.40 -1.08 18.91
N HIS A 177 42.13 -1.34 18.69
CA HIS A 177 41.57 -2.69 18.84
C HIS A 177 42.10 -3.61 17.72
N ARG A 178 42.68 -4.75 18.09
CA ARG A 178 43.28 -5.72 17.15
C ARG A 178 42.59 -7.07 17.14
N LYS A 179 41.84 -7.38 18.20
CA LYS A 179 41.09 -8.64 18.32
C LYS A 179 39.62 -8.28 18.28
N LEU A 180 39.03 -8.36 17.12
CA LEU A 180 37.61 -8.04 16.85
C LEU A 180 36.87 -9.33 16.52
N SER A 181 35.66 -9.46 17.02
CA SER A 181 34.75 -10.55 16.71
C SER A 181 33.42 -9.98 16.22
N LEU A 182 32.78 -10.69 15.34
CA LEU A 182 31.40 -10.41 14.90
C LEU A 182 30.49 -11.45 15.57
N ILE A 183 29.51 -10.95 16.33
CA ILE A 183 28.47 -11.80 16.88
C ILE A 183 27.34 -11.85 15.87
N HIS A 184 27.14 -13.03 15.29
CA HIS A 184 25.97 -13.30 14.47
C HIS A 184 24.90 -13.89 15.39
N ILE A 185 23.88 -13.10 15.70
CA ILE A 185 22.68 -13.62 16.38
C ILE A 185 21.78 -14.25 15.31
N SER A 186 22.19 -15.39 14.77
CA SER A 186 21.25 -16.33 14.21
C SER A 186 20.67 -17.12 15.37
N GLU A 187 19.36 -17.34 15.40
CA GLU A 187 18.79 -18.29 16.36
C GLU A 187 19.58 -19.59 16.28
N PRO A 188 19.96 -20.16 17.43
CA PRO A 188 20.66 -21.43 17.42
C PRO A 188 19.74 -22.45 16.74
N THR A 189 20.16 -22.95 15.60
CA THR A 189 19.54 -24.13 14.99
C THR A 189 19.60 -25.23 16.01
N ARG A 190 18.52 -25.46 16.75
CA ARG A 190 18.38 -26.65 17.60
C ARG A 190 18.47 -27.85 16.67
N ARG A 191 19.58 -28.52 16.73
CA ARG A 191 19.70 -29.89 16.26
C ARG A 191 18.94 -30.83 17.18
#